data_fb30382b36cbf23b5f670d8cb39046da
#
_entry.id   fb30382b36cbf23b5f670d8cb39046da
#
_cell.length_a   1.000
_cell.length_b   1.000
_cell.length_c   1.000
_cell.angle_alpha   90.00
_cell.angle_beta   90.00
_cell.angle_gamma   90.00
#
_symmetry.space_group_name_H-M   'P 1'
#
loop_
_entity.id
_entity.type
_entity.pdbx_description
1 polymer ?
#
loop_
_entity_poly.entity_id
_entity_poly.type
_entity_poly.pdbx_seq_one_letter_code
_entity_poly.pdbx_strand_id
1 'polypeptide(L)'
;MSHPPRQLSSGSRTSSSRRLLCFAAFFVLATTGLFAAPPPEASPRTDCGTVSSAILGRPVDYCVVLPPGYDASGSTRYPTLYFLHGLFENDRSWIDHGGEQIWEDLMNAGQLGKFIVVLPNAGKTFYVNSFDGRERYEDFFVQEFVSFIDQTYRTIRNRTARGISGVSMGGYGALHLGMLHADVFGSASAHSAALLPKFPNPLPTEGRWAFYARVLQEPFGAPLNEAYWDKNNPLTLAEHPERFANLKLYFDCGEQDRYGFEEGAELLDRILTAKGFPHQFALRPGGHGWTYLHQYLHYSLEFHWMIFKQAEQTLAKSARGGTP
;
A
#
# COMPACT_ATOMS: atom_id res chain seq x y z
N MET A 1 50.29 54.30 -23.33
CA MET A 1 51.41 54.64 -24.27
C MET A 1 51.29 53.78 -25.50
N SER A 2 51.07 54.43 -26.61
CA SER A 2 51.54 54.18 -27.95
C SER A 2 50.79 53.14 -28.80
N HIS A 3 49.94 53.66 -29.64
CA HIS A 3 49.60 53.26 -31.02
C HIS A 3 50.76 53.51 -31.97
N PRO A 4 50.66 53.27 -33.27
CA PRO A 4 50.24 52.24 -34.22
C PRO A 4 51.38 51.96 -35.24
N PRO A 5 51.35 51.73 -36.57
CA PRO A 5 50.31 51.96 -37.58
C PRO A 5 50.18 50.88 -38.72
N ARG A 6 49.06 50.96 -39.47
CA ARG A 6 48.81 50.99 -40.95
C ARG A 6 49.87 50.48 -41.98
N GLN A 7 49.41 49.77 -43.04
CA GLN A 7 49.16 50.19 -44.43
C GLN A 7 48.80 48.97 -45.30
N LEU A 8 47.73 48.94 -46.04
CA LEU A 8 47.40 49.39 -47.41
C LEU A 8 48.19 48.69 -48.55
N SER A 9 47.41 48.11 -49.42
CA SER A 9 47.22 48.23 -50.89
C SER A 9 47.32 46.86 -51.55
N SER A 10 46.66 46.50 -52.58
CA SER A 10 45.99 46.95 -53.76
C SER A 10 45.62 45.71 -54.54
N GLY A 11 44.53 45.46 -54.99
CA GLY A 11 43.90 45.81 -56.27
C GLY A 11 44.34 44.92 -57.44
N SER A 12 43.42 44.03 -57.89
CA SER A 12 43.24 43.78 -59.32
C SER A 12 41.92 43.14 -59.64
N ARG A 13 41.26 43.70 -60.62
CA ARG A 13 39.99 43.21 -61.22
C ARG A 13 40.33 42.15 -62.28
N THR A 14 39.46 41.08 -62.33
CA THR A 14 39.11 40.45 -63.63
C THR A 14 37.77 39.72 -63.49
N SER A 15 36.79 40.24 -64.16
CA SER A 15 35.96 39.65 -65.21
C SER A 15 35.17 38.38 -64.95
N SER A 16 33.91 38.60 -64.75
CA SER A 16 32.73 37.99 -65.39
C SER A 16 32.73 36.53 -65.84
N SER A 17 31.85 35.74 -65.23
CA SER A 17 31.06 34.78 -65.99
C SER A 17 29.79 34.47 -65.11
N ARG A 18 28.64 34.97 -65.58
CA ARG A 18 27.31 34.64 -65.00
C ARG A 18 26.99 33.21 -65.40
N ARG A 19 26.88 32.29 -64.41
CA ARG A 19 26.18 31.03 -64.55
C ARG A 19 24.93 31.11 -63.68
N LEU A 20 23.80 31.12 -64.38
CA LEU A 20 22.45 31.00 -63.77
C LEU A 20 22.36 29.58 -63.18
N LEU A 21 22.32 29.45 -61.86
CA LEU A 21 21.89 28.21 -61.17
C LEU A 21 20.47 28.39 -60.72
N CYS A 22 19.54 27.67 -61.37
CA CYS A 22 18.19 27.49 -60.91
C CYS A 22 18.23 26.64 -59.59
N PHE A 23 17.98 27.28 -58.46
CA PHE A 23 17.66 26.56 -57.21
C PHE A 23 16.19 26.15 -57.22
N ALA A 24 15.93 24.86 -57.43
CA ALA A 24 14.63 24.27 -57.15
C ALA A 24 14.48 24.17 -55.64
N ALA A 25 13.66 25.02 -55.03
CA ALA A 25 13.29 24.94 -53.64
C ALA A 25 12.32 23.77 -53.45
N PHE A 26 12.77 22.64 -52.92
CA PHE A 26 11.92 21.59 -52.41
C PHE A 26 11.31 22.06 -51.09
N PHE A 27 10.03 22.47 -51.13
CA PHE A 27 9.23 22.67 -49.93
C PHE A 27 8.85 21.29 -49.37
N VAL A 28 9.57 20.81 -48.36
CA VAL A 28 9.13 19.68 -47.55
C VAL A 28 8.08 20.21 -46.59
N LEU A 29 6.77 19.96 -46.90
CA LEU A 29 5.70 20.13 -45.95
C LEU A 29 5.86 19.11 -44.84
N ALA A 30 6.47 19.50 -43.73
CA ALA A 30 6.42 18.73 -42.49
C ALA A 30 5.00 18.85 -41.92
N THR A 31 4.16 17.85 -42.18
CA THR A 31 2.89 17.69 -41.48
C THR A 31 3.25 17.31 -40.02
N THR A 32 3.36 18.30 -39.14
CA THR A 32 3.32 18.07 -37.70
C THR A 32 1.93 17.58 -37.35
N GLY A 33 1.76 16.26 -37.30
CA GLY A 33 0.57 15.68 -36.71
C GLY A 33 0.47 16.17 -35.27
N LEU A 34 -0.51 17.03 -34.96
CA LEU A 34 -0.89 17.32 -33.59
C LEU A 34 -1.44 15.99 -33.02
N PHE A 35 -0.60 15.24 -32.33
CA PHE A 35 -1.10 14.22 -31.42
C PHE A 35 -1.84 14.97 -30.30
N ALA A 36 -3.16 14.99 -30.35
CA ALA A 36 -3.98 15.44 -29.23
C ALA A 36 -3.55 14.62 -28.01
N ALA A 37 -3.19 15.30 -26.91
CA ALA A 37 -2.95 14.62 -25.65
C ALA A 37 -4.19 13.76 -25.34
N PRO A 38 -4.02 12.52 -24.84
CA PRO A 38 -5.17 11.73 -24.42
C PRO A 38 -5.99 12.54 -23.41
N PRO A 39 -7.32 12.44 -23.45
CA PRO A 39 -8.16 13.12 -22.47
C PRO A 39 -7.70 12.75 -21.05
N PRO A 40 -7.78 13.69 -20.09
CA PRO A 40 -7.41 13.39 -18.72
C PRO A 40 -8.21 12.18 -18.24
N GLU A 41 -7.53 11.22 -17.62
CA GLU A 41 -8.16 10.03 -17.08
C GLU A 41 -9.14 10.44 -15.98
N ALA A 42 -10.31 9.81 -15.91
CA ALA A 42 -11.29 10.11 -14.87
C ALA A 42 -10.67 9.87 -13.49
N SER A 43 -10.97 10.74 -12.53
CA SER A 43 -10.52 10.61 -11.14
C SER A 43 -10.91 9.25 -10.52
N PRO A 44 -10.24 8.81 -9.46
CA PRO A 44 -10.65 7.64 -8.70
C PRO A 44 -12.12 7.69 -8.31
N ARG A 45 -12.74 6.53 -8.20
CA ARG A 45 -14.13 6.41 -7.77
C ARG A 45 -14.19 5.60 -6.49
N THR A 46 -14.86 6.12 -5.48
CA THR A 46 -15.14 5.41 -4.24
C THR A 46 -16.53 4.81 -4.25
N ASP A 47 -16.61 3.50 -4.07
CA ASP A 47 -17.84 2.73 -3.88
C ASP A 47 -17.89 2.26 -2.43
N CYS A 48 -18.94 2.64 -1.68
CA CYS A 48 -19.16 2.17 -0.31
C CYS A 48 -20.46 1.36 -0.24
N GLY A 49 -20.47 0.36 0.63
CA GLY A 49 -21.61 -0.51 0.79
C GLY A 49 -21.49 -1.40 2.01
N THR A 50 -22.36 -2.40 2.07
CA THR A 50 -22.38 -3.41 3.12
C THR A 50 -22.28 -4.80 2.52
N VAL A 51 -21.58 -5.71 3.20
CA VAL A 51 -21.58 -7.14 2.90
C VAL A 51 -22.26 -7.89 4.02
N SER A 52 -23.28 -8.72 3.70
CA SER A 52 -23.90 -9.60 4.68
C SER A 52 -22.97 -10.77 5.00
N SER A 53 -22.66 -10.94 6.28
CA SER A 53 -21.83 -12.05 6.75
C SER A 53 -22.65 -13.13 7.43
N ALA A 54 -22.52 -14.35 6.98
CA ALA A 54 -23.10 -15.52 7.65
C ALA A 54 -22.29 -15.89 8.91
N ILE A 55 -20.98 -15.68 8.88
CA ILE A 55 -20.06 -15.96 10.00
C ILE A 55 -20.34 -15.02 11.17
N LEU A 56 -20.55 -13.72 10.91
CA LEU A 56 -20.82 -12.71 11.93
C LEU A 56 -22.30 -12.55 12.24
N GLY A 57 -23.19 -13.06 11.40
CA GLY A 57 -24.66 -12.91 11.54
C GLY A 57 -25.14 -11.46 11.40
N ARG A 58 -24.35 -10.57 10.80
CA ARG A 58 -24.65 -9.14 10.63
C ARG A 58 -24.02 -8.58 9.36
N PRO A 59 -24.51 -7.44 8.84
CA PRO A 59 -23.82 -6.72 7.80
C PRO A 59 -22.53 -6.07 8.32
N VAL A 60 -21.56 -5.90 7.43
CA VAL A 60 -20.29 -5.21 7.67
C VAL A 60 -20.11 -4.15 6.58
N ASP A 61 -19.86 -2.92 7.00
CA ASP A 61 -19.60 -1.81 6.08
C ASP A 61 -18.19 -1.90 5.47
N TYR A 62 -18.07 -1.42 4.25
CA TYR A 62 -16.79 -1.31 3.56
C TYR A 62 -16.82 -0.18 2.54
N CYS A 63 -15.65 0.35 2.19
CA CYS A 63 -15.46 1.18 1.01
C CYS A 63 -14.39 0.55 0.09
N VAL A 64 -14.49 0.85 -1.20
CA VAL A 64 -13.50 0.46 -2.21
C VAL A 64 -13.16 1.69 -3.04
N VAL A 65 -11.87 2.00 -3.14
CA VAL A 65 -11.36 3.04 -4.01
C VAL A 65 -10.85 2.38 -5.29
N LEU A 66 -11.48 2.74 -6.40
CA LEU A 66 -11.19 2.20 -7.72
C LEU A 66 -10.23 3.12 -8.47
N PRO A 67 -9.25 2.57 -9.19
CA PRO A 67 -8.24 3.38 -9.88
C PRO A 67 -8.83 4.23 -11.00
N PRO A 68 -8.16 5.34 -11.37
CA PRO A 68 -8.55 6.17 -12.50
C PRO A 68 -8.79 5.34 -13.76
N GLY A 69 -9.91 5.63 -14.46
CA GLY A 69 -10.30 4.89 -15.65
C GLY A 69 -10.84 3.47 -15.40
N TYR A 70 -11.14 3.10 -14.14
CA TYR A 70 -11.84 1.85 -13.86
C TYR A 70 -13.21 1.86 -14.57
N ASP A 71 -13.43 0.85 -15.42
CA ASP A 71 -14.68 0.60 -16.09
C ASP A 71 -15.25 -0.75 -15.65
N ALA A 72 -16.43 -0.74 -15.06
CA ALA A 72 -17.09 -1.95 -14.57
C ALA A 72 -17.42 -2.94 -15.71
N SER A 73 -17.60 -2.47 -16.96
CA SER A 73 -17.83 -3.29 -18.15
C SER A 73 -16.54 -3.78 -18.82
N GLY A 74 -15.37 -3.21 -18.46
CA GLY A 74 -14.06 -3.56 -19.04
C GLY A 74 -13.57 -4.94 -18.60
N SER A 75 -12.53 -5.43 -19.24
CA SER A 75 -11.91 -6.74 -18.95
C SER A 75 -10.66 -6.69 -18.08
N THR A 76 -10.06 -5.50 -17.90
CA THR A 76 -8.83 -5.32 -17.13
C THR A 76 -9.07 -5.65 -15.67
N ARG A 77 -8.20 -6.50 -15.09
CA ARG A 77 -8.19 -6.83 -13.67
C ARG A 77 -7.00 -6.15 -13.00
N TYR A 78 -7.17 -5.82 -11.73
CA TYR A 78 -6.24 -5.00 -10.97
C TYR A 78 -5.74 -5.75 -9.73
N PRO A 79 -4.48 -5.55 -9.32
CA PRO A 79 -4.04 -5.92 -7.99
C PRO A 79 -4.91 -5.26 -6.92
N THR A 80 -4.89 -5.80 -5.70
CA THR A 80 -5.78 -5.33 -4.62
C THR A 80 -4.98 -5.14 -3.34
N LEU A 81 -5.10 -3.97 -2.72
CA LEU A 81 -4.58 -3.65 -1.41
C LEU A 81 -5.73 -3.49 -0.41
N TYR A 82 -5.76 -4.32 0.63
CA TYR A 82 -6.65 -4.13 1.77
C TYR A 82 -5.96 -3.20 2.76
N PHE A 83 -6.56 -2.04 3.07
CA PHE A 83 -6.03 -1.11 4.07
C PHE A 83 -6.91 -1.10 5.31
N LEU A 84 -6.33 -1.46 6.44
CA LEU A 84 -7.00 -1.69 7.71
C LEU A 84 -6.89 -0.45 8.60
N HIS A 85 -8.04 0.05 9.07
CA HIS A 85 -8.13 1.26 9.88
C HIS A 85 -7.63 1.06 11.32
N GLY A 86 -7.29 2.17 11.99
CA GLY A 86 -6.91 2.19 13.39
C GLY A 86 -8.09 2.05 14.37
N LEU A 87 -7.78 1.98 15.66
CA LEU A 87 -8.79 1.91 16.71
C LEU A 87 -9.63 3.20 16.74
N PHE A 88 -10.96 3.07 16.88
CA PHE A 88 -11.95 4.15 16.81
C PHE A 88 -12.13 4.81 15.45
N GLU A 89 -11.54 4.23 14.41
CA GLU A 89 -11.75 4.59 13.02
C GLU A 89 -12.73 3.62 12.32
N ASN A 90 -12.92 3.78 11.01
CA ASN A 90 -13.85 2.98 10.21
C ASN A 90 -13.37 2.87 8.74
N ASP A 91 -14.19 2.26 7.89
CA ASP A 91 -13.97 2.08 6.46
C ASP A 91 -13.78 3.37 5.65
N ARG A 92 -14.18 4.55 6.19
CA ARG A 92 -14.00 5.84 5.51
C ARG A 92 -12.73 6.58 5.91
N SER A 93 -12.09 6.17 7.00
CA SER A 93 -11.01 6.95 7.61
C SER A 93 -9.83 7.21 6.66
N TRP A 94 -9.49 6.23 5.81
CA TRP A 94 -8.44 6.41 4.79
C TRP A 94 -8.78 7.50 3.77
N ILE A 95 -10.06 7.59 3.36
CA ILE A 95 -10.58 8.59 2.42
C ILE A 95 -10.65 9.95 3.12
N ASP A 96 -11.29 10.00 4.28
CA ASP A 96 -11.56 11.24 5.03
C ASP A 96 -10.26 11.93 5.48
N HIS A 97 -9.19 11.18 5.63
CA HIS A 97 -7.86 11.69 5.95
C HIS A 97 -6.92 11.83 4.74
N GLY A 98 -7.41 11.76 3.51
CA GLY A 98 -6.64 12.09 2.31
C GLY A 98 -5.70 11.00 1.81
N GLY A 99 -5.85 9.75 2.25
CA GLY A 99 -5.08 8.62 1.71
C GLY A 99 -5.33 8.38 0.21
N GLU A 100 -6.57 8.63 -0.26
CA GLU A 100 -6.92 8.59 -1.67
C GLU A 100 -6.12 9.60 -2.49
N GLN A 101 -5.96 10.83 -1.99
CA GLN A 101 -5.20 11.88 -2.66
C GLN A 101 -3.71 11.50 -2.77
N ILE A 102 -3.12 10.99 -1.68
CA ILE A 102 -1.72 10.53 -1.70
C ILE A 102 -1.52 9.44 -2.76
N TRP A 103 -2.42 8.47 -2.82
CA TRP A 103 -2.37 7.39 -3.78
C TRP A 103 -2.53 7.87 -5.24
N GLU A 104 -3.47 8.80 -5.49
CA GLU A 104 -3.67 9.40 -6.80
C GLU A 104 -2.45 10.22 -7.24
N ASP A 105 -1.89 11.04 -6.36
CA ASP A 105 -0.70 11.85 -6.64
C ASP A 105 0.50 10.98 -7.04
N LEU A 106 0.72 9.86 -6.35
CA LEU A 106 1.78 8.91 -6.68
C LEU A 106 1.57 8.22 -8.03
N MET A 107 0.31 7.90 -8.40
CA MET A 107 0.01 7.38 -9.74
C MET A 107 0.25 8.44 -10.82
N ASN A 108 -0.20 9.67 -10.59
CA ASN A 108 0.00 10.79 -11.52
C ASN A 108 1.48 11.12 -11.71
N ALA A 109 2.29 10.94 -10.65
CA ALA A 109 3.75 11.05 -10.72
C ALA A 109 4.45 9.84 -11.38
N GLY A 110 3.71 8.79 -11.76
CA GLY A 110 4.27 7.57 -12.35
C GLY A 110 5.04 6.68 -11.37
N GLN A 111 4.92 6.93 -10.07
CA GLN A 111 5.56 6.12 -9.01
C GLN A 111 4.77 4.84 -8.72
N LEU A 112 3.46 4.90 -8.87
CA LEU A 112 2.57 3.75 -8.74
C LEU A 112 1.87 3.44 -10.08
N GLY A 113 1.51 2.17 -10.25
CA GLY A 113 0.49 1.80 -11.22
C GLY A 113 -0.88 1.63 -10.55
N LYS A 114 -1.83 1.14 -11.31
CA LYS A 114 -3.23 1.04 -10.90
C LYS A 114 -3.49 -0.22 -10.09
N PHE A 115 -4.10 -0.08 -8.92
CA PHE A 115 -4.62 -1.18 -8.10
C PHE A 115 -5.88 -0.73 -7.36
N ILE A 116 -6.65 -1.66 -6.85
CA ILE A 116 -7.86 -1.39 -6.07
C ILE A 116 -7.46 -1.29 -4.59
N VAL A 117 -7.99 -0.29 -3.86
CA VAL A 117 -7.83 -0.20 -2.40
C VAL A 117 -9.16 -0.57 -1.75
N VAL A 118 -9.14 -1.52 -0.81
CA VAL A 118 -10.31 -2.04 -0.10
C VAL A 118 -10.20 -1.68 1.38
N LEU A 119 -11.23 -1.08 1.92
CA LEU A 119 -11.31 -0.46 3.24
C LEU A 119 -12.44 -1.13 4.05
N PRO A 120 -12.19 -2.23 4.79
CA PRO A 120 -13.21 -2.88 5.60
C PRO A 120 -13.42 -2.17 6.93
N ASN A 121 -14.65 -2.21 7.47
CA ASN A 121 -14.94 -1.77 8.83
C ASN A 121 -14.79 -2.95 9.81
N ALA A 122 -13.86 -2.82 10.74
CA ALA A 122 -13.59 -3.85 11.74
C ALA A 122 -13.98 -3.46 13.17
N GLY A 123 -14.51 -2.25 13.37
CA GLY A 123 -14.79 -1.76 14.73
C GLY A 123 -13.55 -1.80 15.62
N LYS A 124 -13.57 -2.64 16.68
CA LYS A 124 -12.45 -2.77 17.63
C LYS A 124 -11.91 -4.21 17.72
N THR A 125 -12.11 -5.01 16.69
CA THR A 125 -11.81 -6.45 16.70
C THR A 125 -10.33 -6.79 16.68
N PHE A 126 -9.44 -5.83 16.46
CA PHE A 126 -8.03 -6.09 16.15
C PHE A 126 -7.83 -7.06 14.97
N TYR A 127 -8.88 -7.23 14.16
CA TYR A 127 -8.90 -8.13 13.00
C TYR A 127 -8.65 -9.60 13.34
N VAL A 128 -8.95 -10.00 14.60
CA VAL A 128 -8.86 -11.37 15.10
C VAL A 128 -10.27 -11.93 15.36
N ASN A 129 -10.37 -13.23 15.53
CA ASN A 129 -11.54 -13.83 16.14
C ASN A 129 -11.53 -13.51 17.65
N SER A 130 -12.65 -13.17 18.25
CA SER A 130 -12.70 -12.91 19.70
C SER A 130 -12.45 -14.18 20.51
N PHE A 131 -11.90 -14.01 21.72
CA PHE A 131 -11.60 -15.12 22.63
C PHE A 131 -12.83 -15.96 22.95
N ASP A 132 -13.98 -15.34 23.07
CA ASP A 132 -15.25 -16.02 23.37
C ASP A 132 -15.93 -16.61 22.12
N GLY A 133 -15.36 -16.41 20.94
CA GLY A 133 -15.85 -16.92 19.67
C GLY A 133 -17.11 -16.24 19.12
N ARG A 134 -17.58 -15.15 19.74
CA ARG A 134 -18.80 -14.45 19.31
C ARG A 134 -18.56 -13.55 18.11
N GLU A 135 -17.41 -12.88 18.05
CA GLU A 135 -16.99 -12.03 16.94
C GLU A 135 -15.84 -12.72 16.17
N ARG A 136 -16.19 -13.44 15.12
CA ARG A 136 -15.25 -14.22 14.30
C ARG A 136 -14.77 -13.40 13.10
N TYR A 137 -14.19 -12.23 13.38
CA TYR A 137 -13.86 -11.27 12.33
C TYR A 137 -12.75 -11.74 11.38
N GLU A 138 -11.72 -12.43 11.87
CA GLU A 138 -10.67 -13.04 11.04
C GLU A 138 -11.26 -14.04 10.04
N ASP A 139 -12.13 -14.94 10.51
CA ASP A 139 -12.80 -15.93 9.66
C ASP A 139 -13.67 -15.24 8.60
N PHE A 140 -14.48 -14.26 8.99
CA PHE A 140 -15.26 -13.45 8.05
C PHE A 140 -14.37 -12.82 7.00
N PHE A 141 -13.28 -12.16 7.42
CA PHE A 141 -12.39 -11.43 6.53
C PHE A 141 -11.80 -12.34 5.44
N VAL A 142 -11.27 -13.47 5.83
CA VAL A 142 -10.55 -14.39 4.94
C VAL A 142 -11.51 -15.26 4.12
N GLN A 143 -12.59 -15.78 4.73
CA GLN A 143 -13.47 -16.76 4.08
C GLN A 143 -14.60 -16.12 3.28
N GLU A 144 -15.15 -14.98 3.74
CA GLU A 144 -16.28 -14.31 3.09
C GLU A 144 -15.88 -13.04 2.37
N PHE A 145 -15.20 -12.09 3.07
CA PHE A 145 -14.99 -10.75 2.55
C PHE A 145 -14.02 -10.71 1.35
N VAL A 146 -12.89 -11.40 1.41
CA VAL A 146 -11.95 -11.48 0.28
C VAL A 146 -12.65 -12.08 -0.95
N SER A 147 -13.45 -13.14 -0.77
CA SER A 147 -14.19 -13.77 -1.85
C SER A 147 -15.27 -12.85 -2.44
N PHE A 148 -15.98 -12.12 -1.58
CA PHE A 148 -16.98 -11.12 -1.98
C PHE A 148 -16.34 -10.01 -2.85
N ILE A 149 -15.22 -9.44 -2.41
CA ILE A 149 -14.49 -8.42 -3.18
C ILE A 149 -14.04 -8.96 -4.54
N ASP A 150 -13.51 -10.18 -4.58
CA ASP A 150 -13.06 -10.83 -5.82
C ASP A 150 -14.22 -11.12 -6.79
N GLN A 151 -15.44 -11.29 -6.30
CA GLN A 151 -16.64 -11.50 -7.11
C GLN A 151 -17.25 -10.19 -7.61
N THR A 152 -17.18 -9.14 -6.78
CA THR A 152 -17.82 -7.85 -7.04
C THR A 152 -16.95 -6.96 -7.92
N TYR A 153 -15.63 -6.98 -7.73
CA TYR A 153 -14.69 -6.11 -8.44
C TYR A 153 -13.73 -6.90 -9.32
N ARG A 154 -13.14 -6.23 -10.30
CA ARG A 154 -12.17 -6.83 -11.22
C ARG A 154 -10.78 -6.94 -10.61
N THR A 155 -10.66 -7.80 -9.63
CA THR A 155 -9.40 -8.12 -8.96
C THR A 155 -8.60 -9.19 -9.71
N ILE A 156 -7.28 -9.17 -9.58
CA ILE A 156 -6.42 -10.31 -9.92
C ILE A 156 -6.49 -11.29 -8.75
N ARG A 157 -7.22 -12.40 -8.93
CA ARG A 157 -7.47 -13.42 -7.89
C ARG A 157 -6.25 -14.31 -7.64
N ASN A 158 -5.15 -13.66 -7.26
CA ASN A 158 -3.88 -14.34 -6.97
C ASN A 158 -3.23 -13.69 -5.75
N ARG A 159 -2.70 -14.50 -4.83
CA ARG A 159 -2.06 -13.99 -3.62
C ARG A 159 -0.94 -12.98 -3.89
N THR A 160 -0.16 -13.19 -4.96
CA THR A 160 0.97 -12.30 -5.29
C THR A 160 0.53 -10.92 -5.79
N ALA A 161 -0.74 -10.77 -6.17
CA ALA A 161 -1.38 -9.51 -6.53
C ALA A 161 -2.36 -9.02 -5.44
N ARG A 162 -2.30 -9.60 -4.24
CA ARG A 162 -3.12 -9.20 -3.09
C ARG A 162 -2.22 -8.84 -1.92
N GLY A 163 -2.29 -7.59 -1.50
CA GLY A 163 -1.59 -7.04 -0.35
C GLY A 163 -2.53 -6.67 0.78
N ILE A 164 -1.99 -6.57 1.98
CA ILE A 164 -2.67 -6.09 3.16
C ILE A 164 -1.80 -5.04 3.87
N SER A 165 -2.39 -3.94 4.27
CA SER A 165 -1.72 -2.82 4.93
C SER A 165 -2.60 -2.29 6.06
N GLY A 166 -2.04 -1.51 6.98
CA GLY A 166 -2.85 -0.85 8.00
C GLY A 166 -2.05 -0.01 8.96
N VAL A 167 -2.76 0.71 9.81
CA VAL A 167 -2.19 1.62 10.81
C VAL A 167 -2.64 1.23 12.21
N SER A 168 -1.75 1.30 13.21
CA SER A 168 -2.11 1.11 14.63
C SER A 168 -2.74 -0.28 14.87
N MET A 169 -4.02 -0.35 15.31
CA MET A 169 -4.80 -1.58 15.36
C MET A 169 -4.84 -2.27 13.99
N GLY A 170 -5.02 -1.52 12.90
CA GLY A 170 -4.99 -2.06 11.54
C GLY A 170 -3.61 -2.55 11.12
N GLY A 171 -2.54 -1.92 11.60
CA GLY A 171 -1.17 -2.39 11.43
C GLY A 171 -0.93 -3.74 12.12
N TYR A 172 -1.44 -3.89 13.35
CA TYR A 172 -1.49 -5.19 14.04
C TYR A 172 -2.23 -6.23 13.19
N GLY A 173 -3.45 -5.88 12.74
CA GLY A 173 -4.28 -6.76 11.92
C GLY A 173 -3.61 -7.15 10.59
N ALA A 174 -2.92 -6.22 9.93
CA ALA A 174 -2.22 -6.48 8.67
C ALA A 174 -1.05 -7.47 8.85
N LEU A 175 -0.30 -7.34 9.93
CA LEU A 175 0.76 -8.29 10.28
C LEU A 175 0.18 -9.65 10.66
N HIS A 176 -0.83 -9.66 11.53
CA HIS A 176 -1.51 -10.88 12.00
C HIS A 176 -2.11 -11.67 10.83
N LEU A 177 -2.99 -11.05 10.04
CA LEU A 177 -3.61 -11.70 8.89
C LEU A 177 -2.61 -12.07 7.80
N GLY A 178 -1.61 -11.21 7.54
CA GLY A 178 -0.58 -11.50 6.56
C GLY A 178 0.26 -12.72 6.91
N MET A 179 0.66 -12.86 8.18
CA MET A 179 1.47 -13.99 8.66
C MET A 179 0.67 -15.29 8.75
N LEU A 180 -0.58 -15.25 9.23
CA LEU A 180 -1.42 -16.44 9.35
C LEU A 180 -1.99 -16.91 8.01
N HIS A 181 -2.26 -15.99 7.10
CA HIS A 181 -2.90 -16.27 5.81
C HIS A 181 -1.99 -15.90 4.62
N ALA A 182 -0.72 -16.33 4.69
CA ALA A 182 0.25 -16.12 3.63
C ALA A 182 -0.10 -16.87 2.32
N ASP A 183 -1.07 -17.76 2.33
CA ASP A 183 -1.72 -18.36 1.17
C ASP A 183 -2.73 -17.41 0.50
N VAL A 184 -3.28 -16.44 1.23
CA VAL A 184 -4.20 -15.41 0.74
C VAL A 184 -3.46 -14.15 0.32
N PHE A 185 -2.49 -13.69 1.11
CA PHE A 185 -1.74 -12.44 0.90
C PHE A 185 -0.30 -12.69 0.46
N GLY A 186 0.17 -11.96 -0.56
CA GLY A 186 1.56 -12.01 -1.02
C GLY A 186 2.45 -10.98 -0.35
N SER A 187 1.87 -9.91 0.19
CA SER A 187 2.58 -8.84 0.86
C SER A 187 1.75 -8.27 2.03
N ALA A 188 2.44 -7.91 3.10
CA ALA A 188 1.85 -7.22 4.23
C ALA A 188 2.69 -6.00 4.60
N SER A 189 2.04 -4.91 4.98
CA SER A 189 2.73 -3.74 5.53
C SER A 189 1.99 -3.16 6.73
N ALA A 190 2.73 -2.49 7.62
CA ALA A 190 2.17 -1.91 8.83
C ALA A 190 2.82 -0.59 9.20
N HIS A 191 2.00 0.40 9.53
CA HIS A 191 2.43 1.69 10.06
C HIS A 191 2.07 1.79 11.52
N SER A 192 3.04 2.09 12.38
CA SER A 192 2.84 2.23 13.84
C SER A 192 1.94 1.14 14.41
N ALA A 193 2.21 -0.12 14.05
CA ALA A 193 1.39 -1.27 14.46
C ALA A 193 1.30 -1.38 15.99
N ALA A 194 0.11 -1.70 16.50
CA ALA A 194 -0.13 -1.84 17.94
C ALA A 194 0.55 -3.10 18.51
N LEU A 195 1.87 -3.17 18.37
CA LEU A 195 2.71 -4.26 18.84
C LEU A 195 3.12 -4.02 20.31
N LEU A 196 2.59 -4.84 21.19
CA LEU A 196 2.92 -4.79 22.62
C LEU A 196 3.77 -6.03 22.96
N PRO A 197 5.03 -5.85 23.36
CA PRO A 197 5.93 -6.98 23.63
C PRO A 197 5.45 -7.85 24.80
N LYS A 198 4.98 -7.20 25.86
CA LYS A 198 4.53 -7.88 27.09
C LYS A 198 3.68 -6.95 27.93
N PHE A 199 2.68 -7.49 28.59
CA PHE A 199 1.92 -6.76 29.61
C PHE A 199 2.66 -6.80 30.95
N PRO A 200 2.66 -5.70 31.72
CA PRO A 200 3.13 -5.73 33.10
C PRO A 200 2.19 -6.61 33.94
N ASN A 201 2.76 -7.35 34.86
CA ASN A 201 2.00 -8.17 35.80
C ASN A 201 2.36 -7.80 37.25
N PRO A 202 1.43 -7.24 38.05
CA PRO A 202 0.03 -6.98 37.72
C PRO A 202 -0.13 -5.82 36.72
N LEU A 203 -1.26 -5.85 35.96
CA LEU A 203 -1.60 -4.76 35.05
C LEU A 203 -1.87 -3.47 35.86
N PRO A 204 -1.23 -2.34 35.52
CA PRO A 204 -1.53 -1.05 36.12
C PRO A 204 -2.98 -0.63 35.89
N THR A 205 -3.58 0.01 36.87
CA THR A 205 -4.96 0.53 36.80
C THR A 205 -5.05 1.92 36.17
N GLU A 206 -3.91 2.55 35.89
CA GLU A 206 -3.81 3.90 35.31
C GLU A 206 -2.84 3.96 34.15
N GLY A 207 -2.89 5.06 33.39
CA GLY A 207 -2.02 5.34 32.24
C GLY A 207 -2.26 4.45 31.03
N ARG A 208 -1.25 4.36 30.16
CA ARG A 208 -1.34 3.64 28.88
C ARG A 208 -1.74 2.18 29.03
N TRP A 209 -1.26 1.51 30.07
CA TRP A 209 -1.53 0.09 30.31
C TRP A 209 -2.98 -0.19 30.70
N ALA A 210 -3.61 0.69 31.50
CA ALA A 210 -5.03 0.58 31.80
C ALA A 210 -5.88 0.81 30.56
N PHE A 211 -5.45 1.70 29.67
CA PHE A 211 -6.09 1.89 28.37
C PHE A 211 -6.00 0.61 27.51
N TYR A 212 -4.81 0.02 27.36
CA TYR A 212 -4.64 -1.24 26.61
C TYR A 212 -5.45 -2.37 27.21
N ALA A 213 -5.35 -2.57 28.53
CA ALA A 213 -6.14 -3.61 29.20
C ALA A 213 -7.63 -3.51 28.86
N ARG A 214 -8.18 -2.29 28.81
CA ARG A 214 -9.60 -2.07 28.49
C ARG A 214 -9.93 -2.34 27.02
N VAL A 215 -9.11 -1.85 26.07
CA VAL A 215 -9.43 -1.98 24.64
C VAL A 215 -9.15 -3.39 24.10
N LEU A 216 -8.25 -4.13 24.74
CA LEU A 216 -7.91 -5.50 24.36
C LEU A 216 -8.83 -6.56 25.00
N GLN A 217 -9.68 -6.20 25.96
CA GLN A 217 -10.61 -7.16 26.55
C GLN A 217 -11.67 -7.65 25.56
N GLU A 218 -12.13 -6.80 24.67
CA GLU A 218 -13.15 -7.19 23.69
C GLU A 218 -12.65 -8.33 22.77
N PRO A 219 -11.49 -8.21 22.08
CA PRO A 219 -11.00 -9.30 21.25
C PRO A 219 -10.29 -10.42 22.02
N PHE A 220 -9.63 -10.14 23.15
CA PHE A 220 -8.72 -11.10 23.80
C PHE A 220 -9.20 -11.61 25.18
N GLY A 221 -10.44 -11.32 25.59
CA GLY A 221 -11.07 -11.83 26.82
C GLY A 221 -11.12 -10.81 27.96
N ALA A 222 -12.17 -10.92 28.79
CA ALA A 222 -12.40 -10.09 29.96
C ALA A 222 -12.54 -10.97 31.21
N PRO A 223 -11.49 -11.08 32.08
CA PRO A 223 -10.20 -10.40 31.99
C PRO A 223 -9.36 -10.83 30.78
N LEU A 224 -8.37 -10.02 30.40
CA LEU A 224 -7.47 -10.32 29.28
C LEU A 224 -6.88 -11.73 29.42
N ASN A 225 -7.11 -12.57 28.40
CA ASN A 225 -6.48 -13.89 28.32
C ASN A 225 -5.12 -13.77 27.65
N GLU A 226 -4.04 -13.73 28.45
CA GLU A 226 -2.68 -13.53 27.96
C GLU A 226 -2.26 -14.61 26.96
N ALA A 227 -2.62 -15.87 27.19
CA ALA A 227 -2.26 -16.98 26.29
C ALA A 227 -2.97 -16.85 24.92
N TYR A 228 -4.21 -16.37 24.90
CA TYR A 228 -4.93 -16.13 23.66
C TYR A 228 -4.37 -14.91 22.92
N TRP A 229 -4.06 -13.84 23.64
CA TRP A 229 -3.40 -12.67 23.08
C TRP A 229 -2.03 -13.03 22.48
N ASP A 230 -1.20 -13.76 23.22
CA ASP A 230 0.12 -14.18 22.79
C ASP A 230 0.09 -15.04 21.52
N LYS A 231 -0.83 -16.01 21.49
CA LYS A 231 -1.08 -16.84 20.29
C LYS A 231 -1.38 -16.02 19.03
N ASN A 232 -2.06 -14.87 19.17
CA ASN A 232 -2.47 -14.01 18.07
C ASN A 232 -1.51 -12.83 17.84
N ASN A 233 -0.49 -12.66 18.69
CA ASN A 233 0.45 -11.55 18.61
C ASN A 233 1.41 -11.73 17.43
N PRO A 234 1.52 -10.74 16.51
CA PRO A 234 2.49 -10.80 15.42
C PRO A 234 3.94 -11.04 15.88
N LEU A 235 4.31 -10.59 17.10
CA LEU A 235 5.63 -10.86 17.66
C LEU A 235 5.87 -12.36 17.89
N THR A 236 4.84 -13.07 18.40
CA THR A 236 4.90 -14.53 18.59
C THR A 236 4.85 -15.27 17.26
N LEU A 237 4.02 -14.81 16.32
CA LEU A 237 3.95 -15.40 14.99
C LEU A 237 5.30 -15.29 14.25
N ALA A 238 6.01 -14.18 14.43
CA ALA A 238 7.33 -13.93 13.82
C ALA A 238 8.43 -14.90 14.30
N GLU A 239 8.24 -15.58 15.44
CA GLU A 239 9.16 -16.65 15.87
C GLU A 239 9.17 -17.88 14.95
N HIS A 240 8.14 -18.00 14.09
CA HIS A 240 7.93 -19.13 13.17
C HIS A 240 7.79 -18.68 11.71
N PRO A 241 8.81 -18.00 11.12
CA PRO A 241 8.71 -17.41 9.77
C PRO A 241 8.60 -18.45 8.65
N GLU A 242 8.90 -19.71 8.91
CA GLU A 242 8.68 -20.82 7.97
C GLU A 242 7.21 -20.96 7.59
N ARG A 243 6.26 -20.53 8.43
CA ARG A 243 4.82 -20.59 8.17
C ARG A 243 4.35 -19.55 7.15
N PHE A 244 5.12 -18.48 6.98
CA PHE A 244 4.85 -17.40 6.03
C PHE A 244 6.06 -17.05 5.15
N ALA A 245 6.89 -18.03 4.84
CA ALA A 245 8.16 -17.87 4.12
C ALA A 245 8.06 -17.11 2.79
N ASN A 246 6.90 -17.14 2.14
CA ASN A 246 6.65 -16.46 0.86
C ASN A 246 6.00 -15.07 1.01
N LEU A 247 5.72 -14.61 2.23
CA LEU A 247 5.18 -13.27 2.47
C LEU A 247 6.30 -12.22 2.29
N LYS A 248 5.98 -11.12 1.63
CA LYS A 248 6.83 -9.92 1.63
C LYS A 248 6.35 -8.97 2.72
N LEU A 249 7.29 -8.44 3.51
CA LEU A 249 6.94 -7.71 4.71
C LEU A 249 7.65 -6.36 4.77
N TYR A 250 6.87 -5.30 5.05
CA TYR A 250 7.32 -3.95 5.35
C TYR A 250 6.64 -3.44 6.61
N PHE A 251 7.35 -2.75 7.48
CA PHE A 251 6.72 -2.02 8.57
C PHE A 251 7.57 -0.82 9.01
N ASP A 252 6.90 0.18 9.51
CA ASP A 252 7.53 1.36 10.09
C ASP A 252 6.80 1.85 11.35
N CYS A 253 7.47 2.68 12.12
CA CYS A 253 6.91 3.34 13.28
C CYS A 253 7.54 4.72 13.48
N GLY A 254 6.78 5.63 14.09
CA GLY A 254 7.32 6.92 14.51
C GLY A 254 8.23 6.76 15.73
N GLU A 255 9.40 7.43 15.71
CA GLU A 255 10.36 7.44 16.84
C GLU A 255 9.80 8.01 18.15
N GLN A 256 8.75 8.83 18.05
CA GLN A 256 8.05 9.44 19.19
C GLN A 256 6.59 8.99 19.23
N ASP A 257 6.33 7.71 19.00
CA ASP A 257 4.98 7.16 19.06
C ASP A 257 4.42 7.28 20.48
N ARG A 258 3.35 8.05 20.66
CA ARG A 258 2.77 8.32 22.00
C ARG A 258 2.25 7.07 22.72
N TYR A 259 2.08 5.98 22.00
CA TYR A 259 1.66 4.69 22.54
C TYR A 259 2.85 3.76 22.87
N GLY A 260 4.06 4.11 22.44
CA GLY A 260 5.26 3.29 22.64
C GLY A 260 5.31 2.07 21.73
N PHE A 261 4.71 2.17 20.54
CA PHE A 261 4.69 1.06 19.57
C PHE A 261 6.03 0.87 18.84
N GLU A 262 6.92 1.86 18.91
CA GLU A 262 8.29 1.75 18.41
C GLU A 262 9.06 0.61 19.09
N GLU A 263 8.84 0.39 20.40
CA GLU A 263 9.47 -0.72 21.14
C GLU A 263 9.08 -2.08 20.54
N GLY A 264 7.80 -2.24 20.20
CA GLY A 264 7.27 -3.46 19.56
C GLY A 264 7.74 -3.62 18.12
N ALA A 265 7.83 -2.52 17.35
CA ALA A 265 8.33 -2.54 15.99
C ALA A 265 9.82 -2.94 15.94
N GLU A 266 10.66 -2.37 16.80
CA GLU A 266 12.06 -2.77 16.94
C GLU A 266 12.23 -4.23 17.40
N LEU A 267 11.33 -4.71 18.27
CA LEU A 267 11.36 -6.11 18.69
C LEU A 267 11.02 -7.04 17.52
N LEU A 268 10.02 -6.69 16.72
CA LEU A 268 9.67 -7.46 15.52
C LEU A 268 10.84 -7.53 14.54
N ASP A 269 11.52 -6.41 14.28
CA ASP A 269 12.73 -6.36 13.45
C ASP A 269 13.82 -7.29 13.97
N ARG A 270 14.11 -7.23 15.28
CA ARG A 270 15.10 -8.11 15.91
C ARG A 270 14.74 -9.59 15.77
N ILE A 271 13.47 -9.96 15.98
CA ILE A 271 13.01 -11.36 15.84
C ILE A 271 13.21 -11.83 14.40
N LEU A 272 12.68 -11.08 13.43
CA LEU A 272 12.76 -11.46 12.02
C LEU A 272 14.20 -11.52 11.51
N THR A 273 15.04 -10.57 11.93
CA THR A 273 16.48 -10.57 11.61
C THR A 273 17.19 -11.79 12.19
N ALA A 274 16.93 -12.12 13.46
CA ALA A 274 17.52 -13.29 14.11
C ALA A 274 17.11 -14.62 13.45
N LYS A 275 15.89 -14.66 12.87
CA LYS A 275 15.38 -15.81 12.12
C LYS A 275 15.82 -15.82 10.66
N GLY A 276 16.53 -14.80 10.18
CA GLY A 276 16.94 -14.66 8.78
C GLY A 276 15.79 -14.42 7.81
N PHE A 277 14.66 -13.90 8.27
CA PHE A 277 13.50 -13.61 7.42
C PHE A 277 13.66 -12.26 6.71
N PRO A 278 13.62 -12.18 5.37
CA PRO A 278 13.76 -10.93 4.62
C PRO A 278 12.56 -10.01 4.85
N HIS A 279 12.80 -8.82 5.37
CA HIS A 279 11.78 -7.79 5.59
C HIS A 279 12.39 -6.39 5.43
N GLN A 280 11.53 -5.38 5.43
CA GLN A 280 11.92 -3.97 5.44
C GLN A 280 11.36 -3.33 6.69
N PHE A 281 12.21 -2.67 7.45
CA PHE A 281 11.85 -1.95 8.67
C PHE A 281 12.44 -0.55 8.67
N ALA A 282 11.71 0.42 9.22
CA ALA A 282 12.23 1.76 9.48
C ALA A 282 11.59 2.39 10.72
N LEU A 283 12.41 2.96 11.60
CA LEU A 283 11.97 4.03 12.49
C LEU A 283 12.10 5.36 11.77
N ARG A 284 11.09 6.22 11.91
CA ARG A 284 11.04 7.50 11.22
C ARG A 284 10.70 8.64 12.18
N PRO A 285 11.21 9.85 11.96
CA PRO A 285 10.82 11.01 12.75
C PRO A 285 9.30 11.20 12.76
N GLY A 286 8.72 11.45 13.94
CA GLY A 286 7.29 11.70 14.10
C GLY A 286 6.63 10.82 15.15
N GLY A 287 5.33 11.03 15.32
CA GLY A 287 4.51 10.36 16.33
C GLY A 287 3.60 9.29 15.74
N HIS A 288 2.29 9.34 16.10
CA HIS A 288 1.29 8.36 15.76
C HIS A 288 0.13 8.96 14.97
N GLY A 289 -0.50 8.18 14.10
CA GLY A 289 -1.73 8.52 13.37
C GLY A 289 -1.51 9.22 12.04
N TRP A 290 -2.52 9.94 11.57
CA TRP A 290 -2.56 10.45 10.19
C TRP A 290 -1.50 11.49 9.86
N THR A 291 -1.04 12.31 10.82
CA THR A 291 0.09 13.23 10.61
C THR A 291 1.37 12.47 10.23
N TYR A 292 1.58 11.30 10.81
CA TYR A 292 2.68 10.40 10.46
C TYR A 292 2.43 9.75 9.09
N LEU A 293 1.23 9.21 8.86
CA LEU A 293 0.87 8.55 7.61
C LEU A 293 0.98 9.48 6.40
N HIS A 294 0.59 10.76 6.51
CA HIS A 294 0.75 11.71 5.40
C HIS A 294 2.19 11.84 4.91
N GLN A 295 3.15 11.62 5.79
CA GLN A 295 4.57 11.69 5.43
C GLN A 295 5.10 10.37 4.88
N TYR A 296 4.59 9.23 5.34
CA TYR A 296 5.27 7.94 5.15
C TYR A 296 4.41 6.85 4.48
N LEU A 297 3.12 7.08 4.24
CA LEU A 297 2.24 6.12 3.57
C LEU A 297 2.76 5.70 2.19
N HIS A 298 3.42 6.61 1.47
CA HIS A 298 3.96 6.34 0.13
C HIS A 298 4.93 5.15 0.12
N TYR A 299 5.74 4.93 1.17
CA TYR A 299 6.68 3.81 1.22
C TYR A 299 5.99 2.45 1.17
N SER A 300 4.87 2.29 1.90
CA SER A 300 4.12 1.03 1.87
C SER A 300 3.37 0.86 0.54
N LEU A 301 2.83 1.93 -0.04
CA LEU A 301 2.17 1.88 -1.34
C LEU A 301 3.16 1.49 -2.46
N GLU A 302 4.36 2.07 -2.47
CA GLU A 302 5.44 1.72 -3.40
C GLU A 302 5.93 0.29 -3.19
N PHE A 303 6.08 -0.15 -1.92
CA PHE A 303 6.44 -1.52 -1.58
C PHE A 303 5.43 -2.52 -2.16
N HIS A 304 4.14 -2.32 -1.97
CA HIS A 304 3.11 -3.18 -2.55
C HIS A 304 3.11 -3.12 -4.07
N TRP A 305 3.25 -1.92 -4.65
CA TRP A 305 3.27 -1.77 -6.10
C TRP A 305 4.42 -2.52 -6.76
N MET A 306 5.61 -2.51 -6.20
CA MET A 306 6.74 -3.29 -6.74
C MET A 306 6.41 -4.78 -6.83
N ILE A 307 5.72 -5.33 -5.83
CA ILE A 307 5.32 -6.74 -5.79
C ILE A 307 4.20 -7.01 -6.80
N PHE A 308 3.20 -6.15 -6.86
CA PHE A 308 2.08 -6.25 -7.81
C PHE A 308 2.56 -6.20 -9.27
N LYS A 309 3.47 -5.30 -9.59
CA LYS A 309 4.07 -5.18 -10.92
C LYS A 309 4.80 -6.46 -11.34
N GLN A 310 5.53 -7.10 -10.44
CA GLN A 310 6.17 -8.38 -10.69
C GLN A 310 5.14 -9.49 -10.91
N ALA A 311 4.06 -9.52 -10.12
CA ALA A 311 2.99 -10.48 -10.28
C ALA A 311 2.27 -10.34 -11.63
N GLU A 312 1.93 -9.13 -12.05
CA GLU A 312 1.31 -8.85 -13.35
C GLU A 312 2.20 -9.33 -14.51
N GLN A 313 3.51 -9.03 -14.44
CA GLN A 313 4.47 -9.47 -15.46
C GLN A 313 4.57 -11.00 -15.54
N THR A 314 4.57 -11.67 -14.39
CA THR A 314 4.65 -13.14 -14.31
C THR A 314 3.40 -13.79 -14.88
N LEU A 315 2.21 -13.29 -14.49
CA LEU A 315 0.93 -13.78 -14.99
C LEU A 315 0.77 -13.56 -16.50
N ALA A 316 1.22 -12.39 -17.01
CA ALA A 316 1.19 -12.11 -18.44
C ALA A 316 2.12 -13.02 -19.25
N LYS A 317 3.29 -13.38 -18.72
CA LYS A 317 4.21 -14.33 -19.35
C LYS A 317 3.62 -15.73 -19.37
N SER A 318 3.03 -16.19 -18.28
CA SER A 318 2.37 -17.52 -18.19
C SER A 318 1.21 -17.64 -19.18
N ALA A 319 0.42 -16.58 -19.36
CA ALA A 319 -0.69 -16.54 -20.32
C ALA A 319 -0.21 -16.61 -21.80
N ARG A 320 0.98 -16.07 -22.09
CA ARG A 320 1.57 -16.09 -23.46
C ARG A 320 2.36 -17.36 -23.75
N GLY A 321 2.92 -18.01 -22.73
CA GLY A 321 3.72 -19.24 -22.86
C GLY A 321 2.92 -20.55 -22.85
N GLY A 322 1.63 -20.48 -22.61
CA GLY A 322 0.70 -21.61 -22.64
C GLY A 322 0.00 -21.76 -24.00
N THR A 323 0.77 -21.85 -25.11
CA THR A 323 0.26 -22.40 -26.36
C THR A 323 0.70 -23.85 -26.47
N PRO A 324 -0.23 -24.81 -26.73
CA PRO A 324 0.07 -26.23 -26.75
C PRO A 324 1.03 -26.64 -27.88
#